data_99d8ede634e938d53dc19484ccb01c4e
#
_entry.id   99d8ede634e938d53dc19484ccb01c4e
#
_cell.length_a   1.000
_cell.length_b   1.000
_cell.length_c   1.000
_cell.angle_alpha   90.00
_cell.angle_beta   90.00
_cell.angle_gamma   90.00
#
_symmetry.space_group_name_H-M   'P 1'
#
loop_
_entity.id
_entity.type
_entity.pdbx_description
1 polymer ?
#
loop_
_entity_poly.entity_id
_entity_poly.type
_entity_poly.pdbx_seq_one_letter_code
_entity_poly.pdbx_strand_id
1 'polypeptide(L)'
;MSWDDPDLETNLGEALNRFKWGEVTELCEQTVARIKSESSPIDAEFAKQLLYLLRRKRQFASMVQMAEAMLRSGLNTLPVRRQYAQALIDQGLLTPAEMVLQSVISEAAENTVDKREARGLIGRIYKQLYVNNNDPASAANRADLVQALKNYLPAYRAEVSESWWHGINAVALLARARRDGFPIAGTRKPEDLAKEILAALEDKEQNSADPLPVWDLATRVEAYVAVGDAQKAARAARRYVESRGVDAFEIYSTLRQFEEVWQLKENEPPGNLLLPVLRAAYLERAGAMAKGDPKDLKAEAEALADNMQNLEAIFGTDKMQTYKWYKQGLDQCNSVARIERRNGRGHGTGWLVKAEDFFPDEQGVLLVTNDHVVSGVANPLAIFPQDCQVNFQAMEEVLDVEDKVRWSSPYTQLDATFLTLKRVPKAPAMVLHKLAVKMNKPAPRMYIIGHPQGRDLEISLQDNELVACNDILVHYRTPTEPGSSGSPVFESNAWEVVALHHRGTEKMKRIDGQDGFYQANEGVSILKIQSETRKK
;
A
#
# COMPACT_ATOMS: atom_id res chain seq x y z
N MET A 1 33.81 -14.26 -16.11
CA MET A 1 32.53 -14.95 -15.79
C MET A 1 31.61 -13.93 -15.16
N SER A 2 30.33 -13.95 -15.45
CA SER A 2 29.33 -13.16 -14.74
C SER A 2 29.08 -13.78 -13.35
N TRP A 3 28.63 -12.97 -12.39
CA TRP A 3 28.25 -13.47 -11.07
C TRP A 3 26.72 -13.50 -10.89
N ASP A 4 26.27 -14.46 -10.15
CA ASP A 4 24.93 -14.60 -9.59
C ASP A 4 25.00 -14.88 -8.09
N ASP A 5 23.87 -14.85 -7.42
CA ASP A 5 23.79 -15.10 -5.98
C ASP A 5 22.37 -15.61 -5.64
N PRO A 6 22.16 -16.93 -5.68
CA PRO A 6 20.86 -17.53 -5.38
C PRO A 6 20.36 -17.25 -3.96
N ASP A 7 21.28 -17.05 -3.00
CA ASP A 7 20.93 -16.71 -1.63
C ASP A 7 20.38 -15.28 -1.55
N LEU A 8 20.97 -14.34 -2.30
CA LEU A 8 20.44 -12.98 -2.42
C LEU A 8 19.05 -12.97 -3.04
N GLU A 9 18.82 -13.73 -4.12
CA GLU A 9 17.49 -13.83 -4.75
C GLU A 9 16.45 -14.34 -3.77
N THR A 10 16.79 -15.41 -3.04
CA THR A 10 15.92 -16.02 -2.04
C THR A 10 15.63 -15.05 -0.89
N ASN A 11 16.66 -14.43 -0.32
CA ASN A 11 16.53 -13.50 0.81
C ASN A 11 15.73 -12.25 0.42
N LEU A 12 15.99 -11.68 -0.76
CA LEU A 12 15.23 -10.54 -1.27
C LEU A 12 13.75 -10.93 -1.51
N GLY A 13 13.50 -12.10 -2.09
CA GLY A 13 12.15 -12.61 -2.29
C GLY A 13 11.39 -12.82 -0.98
N GLU A 14 12.05 -13.40 0.03
CA GLU A 14 11.45 -13.57 1.36
C GLU A 14 11.20 -12.23 2.06
N ALA A 15 12.15 -11.30 2.03
CA ALA A 15 11.98 -9.98 2.62
C ALA A 15 10.81 -9.22 1.97
N LEU A 16 10.71 -9.26 0.64
CA LEU A 16 9.60 -8.67 -0.12
C LEU A 16 8.25 -9.30 0.22
N ASN A 17 8.18 -10.64 0.33
CA ASN A 17 6.93 -11.34 0.64
C ASN A 17 6.49 -11.17 2.10
N ARG A 18 7.43 -10.87 3.00
CA ARG A 18 7.18 -10.58 4.42
C ARG A 18 7.09 -9.08 4.71
N PHE A 19 7.15 -8.23 3.67
CA PHE A 19 7.08 -6.77 3.78
C PHE A 19 8.12 -6.16 4.72
N LYS A 20 9.31 -6.75 4.78
CA LYS A 20 10.44 -6.28 5.60
C LYS A 20 11.22 -5.18 4.86
N TRP A 21 10.62 -4.01 4.71
CA TRP A 21 11.12 -2.96 3.83
C TRP A 21 12.53 -2.47 4.18
N GLY A 22 12.90 -2.44 5.46
CA GLY A 22 14.28 -2.12 5.89
C GLY A 22 15.29 -3.13 5.34
N GLU A 23 15.00 -4.44 5.48
CA GLU A 23 15.82 -5.53 4.96
C GLU A 23 15.89 -5.49 3.42
N VAL A 24 14.78 -5.19 2.75
CA VAL A 24 14.75 -4.99 1.28
C VAL A 24 15.67 -3.86 0.86
N THR A 25 15.63 -2.72 1.56
CA THR A 25 16.48 -1.57 1.27
C THR A 25 17.95 -1.92 1.45
N GLU A 26 18.30 -2.56 2.55
CA GLU A 26 19.67 -2.98 2.86
C GLU A 26 20.21 -3.95 1.80
N LEU A 27 19.45 -5.00 1.45
CA LEU A 27 19.82 -5.95 0.41
C LEU A 27 20.02 -5.27 -0.95
N CYS A 28 19.15 -4.31 -1.30
CA CYS A 28 19.31 -3.53 -2.53
C CYS A 28 20.57 -2.65 -2.51
N GLU A 29 20.87 -1.97 -1.41
CA GLU A 29 22.06 -1.12 -1.26
C GLU A 29 23.35 -1.95 -1.35
N GLN A 30 23.39 -3.09 -0.65
CA GLN A 30 24.52 -4.04 -0.72
C GLN A 30 24.72 -4.56 -2.16
N THR A 31 23.63 -4.92 -2.84
CA THR A 31 23.68 -5.37 -4.24
C THR A 31 24.21 -4.27 -5.16
N VAL A 32 23.72 -3.05 -5.02
CA VAL A 32 24.19 -1.89 -5.79
C VAL A 32 25.68 -1.61 -5.53
N ALA A 33 26.12 -1.69 -4.29
CA ALA A 33 27.55 -1.54 -3.93
C ALA A 33 28.39 -2.64 -4.57
N ARG A 34 27.93 -3.88 -4.53
CA ARG A 34 28.61 -5.02 -5.15
C ARG A 34 28.71 -4.86 -6.67
N ILE A 35 27.62 -4.49 -7.37
CA ILE A 35 27.65 -4.22 -8.82
C ILE A 35 28.68 -3.16 -9.20
N LYS A 36 28.87 -2.14 -8.35
CA LYS A 36 29.83 -1.04 -8.58
C LYS A 36 31.28 -1.43 -8.30
N SER A 37 31.53 -2.35 -7.39
CA SER A 37 32.88 -2.70 -6.92
C SER A 37 33.48 -3.93 -7.60
N GLU A 38 32.64 -4.85 -8.07
CA GLU A 38 33.12 -6.07 -8.72
C GLU A 38 33.59 -5.83 -10.16
N SER A 39 34.71 -6.46 -10.51
CA SER A 39 35.27 -6.41 -11.88
C SER A 39 34.53 -7.34 -12.84
N SER A 40 33.81 -8.33 -12.34
CA SER A 40 32.96 -9.22 -13.13
C SER A 40 31.55 -8.66 -13.24
N PRO A 41 30.90 -8.68 -14.42
CA PRO A 41 29.53 -8.19 -14.55
C PRO A 41 28.54 -9.12 -13.82
N ILE A 42 27.44 -8.57 -13.35
CA ILE A 42 26.30 -9.36 -12.88
C ILE A 42 25.71 -10.18 -14.03
N ASP A 43 25.24 -11.38 -13.76
CA ASP A 43 24.56 -12.21 -14.75
C ASP A 43 23.25 -11.56 -15.25
N ALA A 44 22.96 -11.65 -16.53
CA ALA A 44 21.84 -10.93 -17.15
C ALA A 44 20.47 -11.47 -16.74
N GLU A 45 20.32 -12.80 -16.60
CA GLU A 45 19.06 -13.40 -16.17
C GLU A 45 18.84 -13.18 -14.67
N PHE A 46 19.89 -13.28 -13.87
CA PHE A 46 19.83 -12.95 -12.46
C PHE A 46 19.46 -11.48 -12.22
N ALA A 47 20.07 -10.54 -12.96
CA ALA A 47 19.72 -9.12 -12.91
C ALA A 47 18.25 -8.87 -13.24
N LYS A 48 17.74 -9.52 -14.29
CA LYS A 48 16.35 -9.45 -14.72
C LYS A 48 15.39 -9.98 -13.62
N GLN A 49 15.79 -11.05 -12.94
CA GLN A 49 15.00 -11.64 -11.87
C GLN A 49 14.92 -10.72 -10.64
N LEU A 50 16.03 -10.11 -10.21
CA LEU A 50 16.03 -9.13 -9.12
C LEU A 50 15.09 -7.95 -9.41
N LEU A 51 15.18 -7.38 -10.63
CA LEU A 51 14.29 -6.29 -11.05
C LEU A 51 12.82 -6.74 -11.10
N TYR A 52 12.55 -7.99 -11.50
CA TYR A 52 11.21 -8.55 -11.50
C TYR A 52 10.62 -8.69 -10.09
N LEU A 53 11.41 -9.16 -9.11
CA LEU A 53 10.99 -9.28 -7.71
C LEU A 53 10.60 -7.91 -7.15
N LEU A 54 11.43 -6.88 -7.35
CA LEU A 54 11.16 -5.51 -6.91
C LEU A 54 9.91 -4.94 -7.59
N ARG A 55 9.72 -5.18 -8.90
CA ARG A 55 8.54 -4.75 -9.64
C ARG A 55 7.26 -5.31 -9.05
N ARG A 56 7.23 -6.61 -8.73
CA ARG A 56 6.04 -7.28 -8.18
C ARG A 56 5.50 -6.59 -6.93
N LYS A 57 6.39 -6.15 -6.05
CA LYS A 57 6.05 -5.42 -4.81
C LYS A 57 6.09 -3.89 -4.96
N ARG A 58 6.18 -3.39 -6.20
CA ARG A 58 6.18 -1.97 -6.52
C ARG A 58 7.33 -1.17 -5.88
N GLN A 59 8.47 -1.80 -5.62
CA GLN A 59 9.67 -1.16 -5.08
C GLN A 59 10.44 -0.42 -6.19
N PHE A 60 9.78 0.54 -6.83
CA PHE A 60 10.30 1.19 -8.04
C PHE A 60 11.51 2.08 -7.77
N ALA A 61 11.63 2.69 -6.58
CA ALA A 61 12.81 3.47 -6.22
C ALA A 61 14.07 2.58 -6.17
N SER A 62 14.01 1.45 -5.47
CA SER A 62 15.09 0.45 -5.42
C SER A 62 15.36 -0.16 -6.80
N MET A 63 14.30 -0.40 -7.58
CA MET A 63 14.40 -0.93 -8.95
C MET A 63 15.16 0.04 -9.87
N VAL A 64 14.90 1.35 -9.78
CA VAL A 64 15.63 2.39 -10.55
C VAL A 64 17.10 2.40 -10.14
N GLN A 65 17.41 2.47 -8.85
CA GLN A 65 18.80 2.49 -8.36
C GLN A 65 19.59 1.26 -8.80
N MET A 66 18.99 0.08 -8.69
CA MET A 66 19.61 -1.18 -9.10
C MET A 66 19.82 -1.25 -10.61
N ALA A 67 18.80 -0.90 -11.40
CA ALA A 67 18.92 -0.88 -12.87
C ALA A 67 19.97 0.12 -13.35
N GLU A 68 20.06 1.32 -12.75
CA GLU A 68 21.11 2.30 -13.07
C GLU A 68 22.51 1.77 -12.75
N ALA A 69 22.70 1.07 -11.63
CA ALA A 69 23.97 0.45 -11.30
C ALA A 69 24.36 -0.62 -12.33
N MET A 70 23.41 -1.47 -12.74
CA MET A 70 23.60 -2.48 -13.79
C MET A 70 23.99 -1.85 -15.12
N LEU A 71 23.27 -0.81 -15.55
CA LEU A 71 23.56 -0.12 -16.81
C LEU A 71 24.94 0.55 -16.81
N ARG A 72 25.33 1.18 -15.70
CA ARG A 72 26.65 1.82 -15.54
C ARG A 72 27.79 0.81 -15.45
N SER A 73 27.55 -0.41 -14.97
CA SER A 73 28.54 -1.49 -14.97
C SER A 73 28.71 -2.19 -16.34
N GLY A 74 27.96 -1.75 -17.37
CA GLY A 74 28.01 -2.31 -18.71
C GLY A 74 26.96 -3.38 -19.01
N LEU A 75 26.10 -3.76 -18.07
CA LEU A 75 24.98 -4.66 -18.35
C LEU A 75 23.85 -3.91 -19.06
N ASN A 76 24.01 -3.67 -20.34
CA ASN A 76 23.10 -2.86 -21.15
C ASN A 76 22.22 -3.72 -22.07
N THR A 77 21.48 -4.68 -21.51
CA THR A 77 20.57 -5.56 -22.25
C THR A 77 19.20 -4.93 -22.47
N LEU A 78 18.51 -5.33 -23.54
CA LEU A 78 17.15 -4.84 -23.84
C LEU A 78 16.16 -5.09 -22.69
N PRO A 79 16.11 -6.28 -22.05
CA PRO A 79 15.23 -6.53 -20.90
C PRO A 79 15.52 -5.62 -19.71
N VAL A 80 16.78 -5.37 -19.34
CA VAL A 80 17.16 -4.48 -18.23
C VAL A 80 16.72 -3.05 -18.52
N ARG A 81 16.99 -2.52 -19.73
CA ARG A 81 16.54 -1.18 -20.13
C ARG A 81 15.02 -1.06 -20.11
N ARG A 82 14.30 -2.07 -20.56
CA ARG A 82 12.84 -2.08 -20.54
C ARG A 82 12.27 -2.07 -19.13
N GLN A 83 12.83 -2.89 -18.23
CA GLN A 83 12.42 -2.88 -16.82
C GLN A 83 12.79 -1.56 -16.11
N TYR A 84 13.94 -0.97 -16.44
CA TYR A 84 14.30 0.37 -15.97
C TYR A 84 13.28 1.42 -16.41
N ALA A 85 12.94 1.45 -17.70
CA ALA A 85 11.91 2.36 -18.21
C ALA A 85 10.54 2.12 -17.55
N GLN A 86 10.17 0.87 -17.30
CA GLN A 86 8.96 0.53 -16.56
C GLN A 86 8.96 1.16 -15.16
N ALA A 87 10.06 1.10 -14.42
CA ALA A 87 10.18 1.70 -13.10
C ALA A 87 10.10 3.24 -13.16
N LEU A 88 10.71 3.85 -14.18
CA LEU A 88 10.61 5.30 -14.42
C LEU A 88 9.16 5.74 -14.68
N ILE A 89 8.40 4.99 -15.50
CA ILE A 89 6.98 5.27 -15.77
C ILE A 89 6.18 5.25 -14.46
N ASP A 90 6.40 4.23 -13.61
CA ASP A 90 5.69 4.07 -12.35
C ASP A 90 6.08 5.13 -11.29
N GLN A 91 7.22 5.81 -11.48
CA GLN A 91 7.62 6.99 -10.70
C GLN A 91 7.18 8.33 -11.34
N GLY A 92 6.46 8.30 -12.45
CA GLY A 92 6.01 9.51 -13.16
C GLY A 92 7.08 10.18 -14.01
N LEU A 93 8.26 9.58 -14.16
CA LEU A 93 9.37 10.09 -14.96
C LEU A 93 9.20 9.69 -16.44
N LEU A 94 8.15 10.23 -17.08
CA LEU A 94 7.68 9.77 -18.38
C LEU A 94 8.67 10.08 -19.53
N THR A 95 9.26 11.28 -19.56
CA THR A 95 10.21 11.67 -20.62
C THR A 95 11.49 10.84 -20.61
N PRO A 96 12.20 10.65 -19.48
CA PRO A 96 13.35 9.74 -19.44
C PRO A 96 12.98 8.30 -19.83
N ALA A 97 11.83 7.81 -19.40
CA ALA A 97 11.35 6.47 -19.76
C ALA A 97 11.16 6.32 -21.27
N GLU A 98 10.56 7.32 -21.94
CA GLU A 98 10.37 7.31 -23.39
C GLU A 98 11.71 7.26 -24.13
N MET A 99 12.70 8.06 -23.71
CA MET A 99 14.04 8.04 -24.33
C MET A 99 14.68 6.65 -24.25
N VAL A 100 14.60 5.99 -23.10
CA VAL A 100 15.12 4.62 -22.91
C VAL A 100 14.38 3.64 -23.82
N LEU A 101 13.04 3.72 -23.88
CA LEU A 101 12.23 2.82 -24.71
C LEU A 101 12.48 3.03 -26.21
N GLN A 102 12.69 4.26 -26.67
CA GLN A 102 13.06 4.55 -28.06
C GLN A 102 14.39 3.88 -28.42
N SER A 103 15.38 3.89 -27.52
CA SER A 103 16.63 3.17 -27.73
C SER A 103 16.43 1.64 -27.83
N VAL A 104 15.55 1.08 -26.99
CA VAL A 104 15.18 -0.34 -27.07
C VAL A 104 14.54 -0.67 -28.43
N ILE A 105 13.59 0.16 -28.89
CA ILE A 105 12.90 -0.04 -30.18
C ILE A 105 13.86 0.05 -31.35
N SER A 106 14.84 0.96 -31.34
CA SER A 106 15.81 1.14 -32.40
C SER A 106 16.79 -0.03 -32.54
N GLU A 107 17.14 -0.67 -31.43
CA GLU A 107 18.11 -1.76 -31.37
C GLU A 107 17.47 -3.16 -31.52
N ALA A 108 16.23 -3.32 -31.03
CA ALA A 108 15.53 -4.60 -31.08
C ALA A 108 15.14 -4.99 -32.53
N ALA A 109 15.34 -6.25 -32.88
CA ALA A 109 14.87 -6.78 -34.15
C ALA A 109 13.34 -6.71 -34.27
N GLU A 110 12.82 -6.66 -35.50
CA GLU A 110 11.37 -6.67 -35.73
C GLU A 110 10.73 -7.95 -35.16
N ASN A 111 9.50 -7.83 -34.68
CA ASN A 111 8.69 -8.92 -34.14
C ASN A 111 9.25 -9.60 -32.87
N THR A 112 10.25 -9.00 -32.21
CA THR A 112 10.71 -9.50 -30.90
C THR A 112 9.79 -9.07 -29.78
N VAL A 113 9.78 -9.86 -28.69
CA VAL A 113 9.05 -9.54 -27.45
C VAL A 113 9.49 -8.18 -26.90
N ASP A 114 10.80 -7.89 -26.86
CA ASP A 114 11.31 -6.63 -26.34
C ASP A 114 10.81 -5.42 -27.10
N LYS A 115 10.73 -5.52 -28.44
CA LYS A 115 10.21 -4.42 -29.29
C LYS A 115 8.70 -4.20 -29.08
N ARG A 116 7.92 -5.29 -28.99
CA ARG A 116 6.47 -5.21 -28.74
C ARG A 116 6.20 -4.60 -27.35
N GLU A 117 6.85 -5.11 -26.33
CA GLU A 117 6.69 -4.61 -24.97
C GLU A 117 7.13 -3.15 -24.81
N ALA A 118 8.25 -2.75 -25.45
CA ALA A 118 8.70 -1.37 -25.45
C ALA A 118 7.67 -0.42 -26.12
N ARG A 119 7.09 -0.82 -27.25
CA ARG A 119 5.97 -0.09 -27.88
C ARG A 119 4.77 0.03 -26.95
N GLY A 120 4.41 -1.08 -26.28
CA GLY A 120 3.32 -1.06 -25.29
C GLY A 120 3.58 -0.10 -24.13
N LEU A 121 4.81 -0.04 -23.63
CA LEU A 121 5.20 0.92 -22.58
C LEU A 121 5.18 2.38 -23.08
N ILE A 122 5.57 2.65 -24.32
CA ILE A 122 5.37 3.98 -24.94
C ILE A 122 3.87 4.31 -25.04
N GLY A 123 3.04 3.34 -25.45
CA GLY A 123 1.59 3.49 -25.42
C GLY A 123 1.07 3.84 -24.02
N ARG A 124 1.65 3.22 -22.97
CA ARG A 124 1.33 3.53 -21.57
C ARG A 124 1.74 4.96 -21.18
N ILE A 125 2.89 5.47 -21.65
CA ILE A 125 3.33 6.85 -21.42
C ILE A 125 2.28 7.82 -21.98
N TYR A 126 1.93 7.70 -23.25
CA TYR A 126 0.95 8.58 -23.88
C TYR A 126 -0.46 8.45 -23.28
N LYS A 127 -0.86 7.24 -22.88
CA LYS A 127 -2.09 7.02 -22.12
C LYS A 127 -2.05 7.81 -20.79
N GLN A 128 -0.92 7.79 -20.07
CA GLN A 128 -0.78 8.52 -18.82
C GLN A 128 -0.78 10.03 -19.02
N LEU A 129 -0.14 10.53 -20.08
CA LEU A 129 -0.19 11.96 -20.44
C LEU A 129 -1.64 12.40 -20.70
N TYR A 130 -2.41 11.60 -21.44
CA TYR A 130 -3.82 11.85 -21.68
C TYR A 130 -4.64 11.93 -20.38
N VAL A 131 -4.43 10.98 -19.48
CA VAL A 131 -5.12 10.90 -18.19
C VAL A 131 -4.73 12.07 -17.28
N ASN A 132 -3.45 12.41 -17.20
CA ASN A 132 -2.94 13.47 -16.33
C ASN A 132 -3.50 14.85 -16.72
N ASN A 133 -3.58 15.15 -18.03
CA ASN A 133 -4.15 16.39 -18.52
C ASN A 133 -5.67 16.46 -18.36
N ASN A 134 -6.35 15.34 -18.58
CA ASN A 134 -7.80 15.15 -18.44
C ASN A 134 -8.64 16.28 -19.07
N ASP A 135 -8.19 16.82 -20.21
CA ASP A 135 -8.88 17.86 -20.97
C ASP A 135 -9.26 17.36 -22.37
N PRO A 136 -10.45 16.73 -22.53
CA PRO A 136 -10.90 16.21 -23.82
C PRO A 136 -11.10 17.28 -24.89
N ALA A 137 -11.21 18.55 -24.54
CA ALA A 137 -11.35 19.66 -25.47
C ALA A 137 -10.00 20.03 -26.11
N SER A 138 -8.89 19.79 -25.42
CA SER A 138 -7.55 20.08 -25.91
C SER A 138 -7.14 19.18 -27.08
N ALA A 139 -6.73 19.78 -28.19
CA ALA A 139 -6.18 19.05 -29.35
C ALA A 139 -4.87 18.30 -28.99
N ALA A 140 -4.03 18.88 -28.14
CA ALA A 140 -2.80 18.24 -27.66
C ALA A 140 -3.12 16.99 -26.84
N ASN A 141 -4.07 17.08 -25.89
CA ASN A 141 -4.47 15.93 -25.09
C ASN A 141 -5.08 14.80 -25.95
N ARG A 142 -5.93 15.13 -26.94
CA ARG A 142 -6.44 14.15 -27.91
C ARG A 142 -5.33 13.49 -28.72
N ALA A 143 -4.27 14.24 -29.07
CA ALA A 143 -3.10 13.70 -29.77
C ALA A 143 -2.39 12.63 -28.93
N ASP A 144 -2.29 12.80 -27.59
CA ASP A 144 -1.70 11.80 -26.70
C ASP A 144 -2.47 10.49 -26.74
N LEU A 145 -3.81 10.52 -26.66
CA LEU A 145 -4.63 9.32 -26.80
C LEU A 145 -4.42 8.62 -28.15
N VAL A 146 -4.35 9.41 -29.25
CA VAL A 146 -4.08 8.86 -30.60
C VAL A 146 -2.69 8.24 -30.67
N GLN A 147 -1.67 8.85 -30.06
CA GLN A 147 -0.34 8.27 -29.99
C GLN A 147 -0.30 6.97 -29.18
N ALA A 148 -1.03 6.91 -28.06
CA ALA A 148 -1.18 5.65 -27.32
C ALA A 148 -1.77 4.55 -28.21
N LEU A 149 -2.86 4.82 -28.95
CA LEU A 149 -3.47 3.87 -29.88
C LEU A 149 -2.54 3.44 -31.02
N LYS A 150 -1.71 4.36 -31.56
CA LYS A 150 -0.70 4.04 -32.59
C LYS A 150 0.36 3.07 -32.10
N ASN A 151 0.59 2.98 -30.81
CA ASN A 151 1.51 2.02 -30.22
C ASN A 151 0.82 0.70 -29.86
N TYR A 152 -0.38 0.71 -29.35
CA TYR A 152 -1.09 -0.50 -28.93
C TYR A 152 -1.67 -1.30 -30.11
N LEU A 153 -2.38 -0.68 -31.05
CA LEU A 153 -3.08 -1.39 -32.11
C LEU A 153 -2.16 -2.17 -33.08
N PRO A 154 -1.02 -1.64 -33.53
CA PRO A 154 -0.10 -2.43 -34.37
C PRO A 154 0.51 -3.61 -33.60
N ALA A 155 0.88 -3.43 -32.35
CA ALA A 155 1.41 -4.49 -31.48
C ALA A 155 0.39 -5.63 -31.31
N TYR A 156 -0.88 -5.30 -31.08
CA TYR A 156 -1.96 -6.28 -31.00
C TYR A 156 -2.19 -7.01 -32.33
N ARG A 157 -2.23 -6.28 -33.46
CA ARG A 157 -2.48 -6.87 -34.79
C ARG A 157 -1.35 -7.77 -35.30
N ALA A 158 -0.12 -7.50 -34.85
CA ALA A 158 1.05 -8.30 -35.25
C ALA A 158 1.00 -9.72 -34.68
N GLU A 159 0.43 -9.90 -33.51
CA GLU A 159 0.35 -11.20 -32.86
C GLU A 159 -0.81 -11.24 -31.84
N VAL A 160 -2.00 -11.49 -32.38
CA VAL A 160 -3.26 -11.46 -31.61
C VAL A 160 -3.23 -12.46 -30.44
N SER A 161 -2.64 -13.65 -30.63
CA SER A 161 -2.62 -14.74 -29.66
C SER A 161 -1.76 -14.51 -28.42
N GLU A 162 -0.84 -13.53 -28.45
CA GLU A 162 0.07 -13.23 -27.33
C GLU A 162 0.03 -11.77 -26.87
N SER A 163 -0.77 -10.94 -27.53
CA SER A 163 -0.77 -9.50 -27.33
C SER A 163 -2.09 -8.95 -26.75
N TRP A 164 -2.81 -9.77 -25.96
CA TRP A 164 -4.08 -9.37 -25.34
C TRP A 164 -3.97 -8.08 -24.55
N TRP A 165 -2.85 -7.88 -23.84
CA TRP A 165 -2.58 -6.67 -23.08
C TRP A 165 -2.59 -5.41 -23.95
N HIS A 166 -2.02 -5.47 -25.15
CA HIS A 166 -2.08 -4.35 -26.10
C HIS A 166 -3.50 -4.14 -26.61
N GLY A 167 -4.20 -5.22 -26.92
CA GLY A 167 -5.58 -5.18 -27.40
C GLY A 167 -6.54 -4.54 -26.40
N ILE A 168 -6.48 -4.95 -25.15
CA ILE A 168 -7.39 -4.45 -24.12
C ILE A 168 -7.12 -2.97 -23.77
N ASN A 169 -5.86 -2.53 -23.80
CA ASN A 169 -5.54 -1.11 -23.66
C ASN A 169 -6.09 -0.28 -24.82
N ALA A 170 -6.06 -0.81 -26.05
CA ALA A 170 -6.69 -0.15 -27.19
C ALA A 170 -8.24 -0.09 -27.02
N VAL A 171 -8.87 -1.16 -26.54
CA VAL A 171 -10.32 -1.19 -26.21
C VAL A 171 -10.67 -0.08 -25.24
N ALA A 172 -9.94 0.02 -24.12
CA ALA A 172 -10.17 1.02 -23.08
C ALA A 172 -10.05 2.45 -23.62
N LEU A 173 -9.01 2.74 -24.40
CA LEU A 173 -8.80 4.07 -24.99
C LEU A 173 -9.85 4.42 -26.05
N LEU A 174 -10.28 3.47 -26.88
CA LEU A 174 -11.37 3.70 -27.83
C LEU A 174 -12.71 3.95 -27.11
N ALA A 175 -12.99 3.22 -26.04
CA ALA A 175 -14.15 3.45 -25.19
C ALA A 175 -14.08 4.82 -24.51
N ARG A 176 -12.89 5.19 -24.01
CA ARG A 176 -12.65 6.50 -23.38
C ARG A 176 -12.84 7.65 -24.39
N ALA A 177 -12.26 7.59 -25.57
CA ALA A 177 -12.41 8.61 -26.60
C ALA A 177 -13.88 8.82 -26.99
N ARG A 178 -14.67 7.73 -27.03
CA ARG A 178 -16.11 7.82 -27.29
C ARG A 178 -16.88 8.54 -26.17
N ARG A 179 -16.59 8.21 -24.91
CA ARG A 179 -17.20 8.89 -23.75
C ARG A 179 -16.82 10.37 -23.70
N ASP A 180 -15.57 10.69 -24.05
CA ASP A 180 -15.05 12.06 -24.06
C ASP A 180 -15.49 12.86 -25.30
N GLY A 181 -16.34 12.29 -26.18
CA GLY A 181 -17.00 12.99 -27.29
C GLY A 181 -16.15 13.14 -28.56
N PHE A 182 -15.04 12.42 -28.72
CA PHE A 182 -14.21 12.43 -29.93
C PHE A 182 -13.88 11.01 -30.44
N PRO A 183 -14.87 10.23 -30.87
CA PRO A 183 -14.62 8.87 -31.36
C PRO A 183 -13.61 8.86 -32.51
N ILE A 184 -12.69 7.89 -32.47
CA ILE A 184 -11.62 7.81 -33.46
C ILE A 184 -12.13 7.16 -34.76
N ALA A 185 -12.13 7.93 -35.83
CA ALA A 185 -12.59 7.48 -37.13
C ALA A 185 -11.76 6.31 -37.69
N GLY A 186 -12.40 5.41 -38.44
CA GLY A 186 -11.75 4.26 -39.04
C GLY A 186 -11.31 3.16 -38.08
N THR A 187 -11.68 3.23 -36.81
CA THR A 187 -11.42 2.17 -35.82
C THR A 187 -12.63 1.26 -35.61
N ARG A 188 -12.38 0.03 -35.16
CA ARG A 188 -13.44 -0.91 -34.75
C ARG A 188 -14.12 -0.39 -33.47
N LYS A 189 -15.34 -0.83 -33.23
CA LYS A 189 -16.03 -0.56 -31.96
C LYS A 189 -15.28 -1.27 -30.81
N PRO A 190 -15.10 -0.61 -29.67
CA PRO A 190 -14.40 -1.22 -28.54
C PRO A 190 -15.09 -2.52 -28.06
N GLU A 191 -16.42 -2.58 -28.11
CA GLU A 191 -17.18 -3.77 -27.72
C GLU A 191 -16.92 -4.97 -28.63
N ASP A 192 -16.77 -4.74 -29.95
CA ASP A 192 -16.50 -5.81 -30.92
C ASP A 192 -15.07 -6.36 -30.75
N LEU A 193 -14.11 -5.47 -30.50
CA LEU A 193 -12.73 -5.87 -30.19
C LEU A 193 -12.65 -6.63 -28.87
N ALA A 194 -13.38 -6.21 -27.85
CA ALA A 194 -13.44 -6.91 -26.57
C ALA A 194 -14.06 -8.31 -26.70
N LYS A 195 -15.11 -8.48 -27.52
CA LYS A 195 -15.70 -9.81 -27.80
C LYS A 195 -14.72 -10.75 -28.48
N GLU A 196 -13.93 -10.23 -29.43
CA GLU A 196 -12.87 -11.02 -30.09
C GLU A 196 -11.82 -11.49 -29.06
N ILE A 197 -11.37 -10.59 -28.16
CA ILE A 197 -10.42 -10.93 -27.08
C ILE A 197 -11.04 -12.00 -26.14
N LEU A 198 -12.31 -11.85 -25.74
CA LEU A 198 -12.98 -12.83 -24.89
C LEU A 198 -13.05 -14.21 -25.54
N ALA A 199 -13.46 -14.28 -26.81
CA ALA A 199 -13.54 -15.54 -27.55
C ALA A 199 -12.17 -16.23 -27.65
N ALA A 200 -11.11 -15.48 -27.93
CA ALA A 200 -9.77 -15.99 -28.03
C ALA A 200 -9.20 -16.46 -26.67
N LEU A 201 -9.51 -15.75 -25.57
CA LEU A 201 -9.15 -16.18 -24.21
C LEU A 201 -9.91 -17.44 -23.78
N GLU A 202 -11.16 -17.58 -24.21
CA GLU A 202 -11.95 -18.78 -23.95
C GLU A 202 -11.40 -19.98 -24.71
N ASP A 203 -11.05 -19.83 -26.00
CA ASP A 203 -10.41 -20.85 -26.80
C ASP A 203 -9.06 -21.29 -26.21
N LYS A 204 -8.22 -20.31 -25.79
CA LYS A 204 -6.94 -20.60 -25.13
C LYS A 204 -7.15 -21.40 -23.85
N GLU A 205 -8.13 -21.07 -23.03
CA GLU A 205 -8.42 -21.79 -21.77
C GLU A 205 -8.91 -23.22 -22.00
N GLN A 206 -9.74 -23.42 -23.05
CA GLN A 206 -10.24 -24.76 -23.38
C GLN A 206 -9.16 -25.68 -23.98
N ASN A 207 -8.19 -25.10 -24.70
CA ASN A 207 -7.16 -25.86 -25.39
C ASN A 207 -5.82 -25.93 -24.64
N SER A 208 -5.66 -25.29 -23.47
CA SER A 208 -4.47 -25.36 -22.65
C SER A 208 -4.70 -26.18 -21.38
N ALA A 209 -3.72 -27.04 -21.06
CA ALA A 209 -3.68 -27.75 -19.77
C ALA A 209 -3.26 -26.81 -18.61
N ASP A 210 -2.57 -25.71 -18.93
CA ASP A 210 -2.09 -24.74 -17.94
C ASP A 210 -3.14 -23.66 -17.67
N PRO A 211 -3.23 -23.14 -16.43
CA PRO A 211 -4.10 -22.03 -16.10
C PRO A 211 -3.70 -20.78 -16.89
N LEU A 212 -4.66 -19.93 -17.22
CA LEU A 212 -4.39 -18.67 -17.90
C LEU A 212 -3.38 -17.82 -17.11
N PRO A 213 -2.43 -17.18 -17.79
CA PRO A 213 -1.54 -16.20 -17.18
C PRO A 213 -2.30 -15.06 -16.50
N VAL A 214 -1.68 -14.44 -15.50
CA VAL A 214 -2.29 -13.38 -14.69
C VAL A 214 -2.79 -12.22 -15.54
N TRP A 215 -2.03 -11.81 -16.55
CA TRP A 215 -2.43 -10.71 -17.45
C TRP A 215 -3.60 -11.06 -18.36
N ASP A 216 -3.78 -12.33 -18.72
CA ASP A 216 -4.93 -12.81 -19.48
C ASP A 216 -6.19 -12.80 -18.62
N LEU A 217 -6.05 -13.13 -17.32
CA LEU A 217 -7.16 -13.01 -16.36
C LEU A 217 -7.57 -11.56 -16.15
N ALA A 218 -6.62 -10.63 -15.99
CA ALA A 218 -6.89 -9.20 -15.89
C ALA A 218 -7.57 -8.66 -17.16
N THR A 219 -7.07 -9.05 -18.34
CA THR A 219 -7.63 -8.71 -19.65
C THR A 219 -9.09 -9.18 -19.77
N ARG A 220 -9.40 -10.37 -19.28
CA ARG A 220 -10.78 -10.92 -19.29
C ARG A 220 -11.72 -10.07 -18.45
N VAL A 221 -11.30 -9.61 -17.27
CA VAL A 221 -12.11 -8.71 -16.43
C VAL A 221 -12.46 -7.44 -17.19
N GLU A 222 -11.45 -6.80 -17.75
CA GLU A 222 -11.60 -5.55 -18.48
C GLU A 222 -12.44 -5.69 -19.76
N ALA A 223 -12.28 -6.82 -20.46
CA ALA A 223 -13.08 -7.11 -21.66
C ALA A 223 -14.59 -7.29 -21.32
N TYR A 224 -14.93 -7.90 -20.16
CA TYR A 224 -16.32 -7.95 -19.69
C TYR A 224 -16.86 -6.55 -19.33
N VAL A 225 -16.02 -5.67 -18.77
CA VAL A 225 -16.39 -4.26 -18.57
C VAL A 225 -16.71 -3.59 -19.91
N ALA A 226 -15.86 -3.81 -20.92
CA ALA A 226 -16.05 -3.22 -22.25
C ALA A 226 -17.34 -3.67 -22.94
N VAL A 227 -17.79 -4.90 -22.74
CA VAL A 227 -19.06 -5.41 -23.31
C VAL A 227 -20.27 -5.14 -22.42
N GLY A 228 -20.09 -4.51 -21.25
CA GLY A 228 -21.17 -4.14 -20.33
C GLY A 228 -21.70 -5.29 -19.46
N ASP A 229 -20.99 -6.41 -19.34
CA ASP A 229 -21.41 -7.55 -18.50
C ASP A 229 -20.79 -7.45 -17.10
N ALA A 230 -21.41 -6.66 -16.23
CA ALA A 230 -20.93 -6.40 -14.88
C ALA A 230 -20.80 -7.68 -14.01
N GLN A 231 -21.71 -8.65 -14.20
CA GLN A 231 -21.71 -9.88 -13.41
C GLN A 231 -20.59 -10.84 -13.82
N LYS A 232 -20.31 -10.95 -15.13
CA LYS A 232 -19.16 -11.73 -15.58
C LYS A 232 -17.85 -11.03 -15.23
N ALA A 233 -17.79 -9.70 -15.30
CA ALA A 233 -16.64 -8.94 -14.85
C ALA A 233 -16.31 -9.21 -13.37
N ALA A 234 -17.33 -9.19 -12.49
CA ALA A 234 -17.14 -9.48 -11.06
C ALA A 234 -16.64 -10.91 -10.79
N ARG A 235 -17.22 -11.91 -11.47
CA ARG A 235 -16.74 -13.30 -11.35
C ARG A 235 -15.29 -13.48 -11.86
N ALA A 236 -14.96 -12.83 -12.96
CA ALA A 236 -13.62 -12.86 -13.52
C ALA A 236 -12.61 -12.13 -12.60
N ALA A 237 -13.00 -11.00 -11.99
CA ALA A 237 -12.16 -10.28 -11.03
C ALA A 237 -11.82 -11.12 -9.80
N ARG A 238 -12.80 -11.85 -9.25
CA ARG A 238 -12.56 -12.80 -8.16
C ARG A 238 -11.49 -13.83 -8.53
N ARG A 239 -11.68 -14.50 -9.68
CA ARG A 239 -10.71 -15.50 -10.15
C ARG A 239 -9.32 -14.90 -10.39
N TYR A 240 -9.26 -13.65 -10.88
CA TYR A 240 -8.02 -12.92 -11.09
C TYR A 240 -7.28 -12.67 -9.78
N VAL A 241 -7.93 -12.09 -8.75
CA VAL A 241 -7.27 -11.77 -7.48
C VAL A 241 -6.89 -13.02 -6.66
N GLU A 242 -7.60 -14.13 -6.85
CA GLU A 242 -7.30 -15.43 -6.21
C GLU A 242 -6.17 -16.19 -6.93
N SER A 243 -5.72 -15.75 -8.10
CA SER A 243 -4.69 -16.44 -8.87
C SER A 243 -3.32 -16.40 -8.18
N ARG A 244 -2.60 -17.55 -8.19
CA ARG A 244 -1.29 -17.69 -7.53
C ARG A 244 -0.20 -16.79 -8.08
N GLY A 245 -0.30 -16.28 -9.26
CA GLY A 245 0.72 -15.43 -9.87
C GLY A 245 0.53 -13.93 -9.63
N VAL A 246 -0.65 -13.52 -9.13
CA VAL A 246 -1.00 -12.12 -8.97
C VAL A 246 -0.32 -11.51 -7.74
N ASP A 247 0.19 -10.29 -7.90
CA ASP A 247 0.81 -9.53 -6.81
C ASP A 247 0.41 -8.04 -6.89
N ALA A 248 0.97 -7.22 -6.02
CA ALA A 248 0.64 -5.81 -5.90
C ALA A 248 0.74 -5.03 -7.22
N PHE A 249 1.73 -5.35 -8.06
CA PHE A 249 1.94 -4.67 -9.34
C PHE A 249 0.78 -4.90 -10.32
N GLU A 250 0.37 -6.14 -10.50
CA GLU A 250 -0.70 -6.52 -11.43
C GLU A 250 -2.04 -5.94 -10.97
N ILE A 251 -2.39 -6.09 -9.68
CA ILE A 251 -3.66 -5.60 -9.13
C ILE A 251 -3.74 -4.07 -9.24
N TYR A 252 -2.67 -3.35 -8.83
CA TYR A 252 -2.67 -1.89 -8.91
C TYR A 252 -2.75 -1.39 -10.36
N SER A 253 -2.09 -2.08 -11.29
CA SER A 253 -2.17 -1.72 -12.70
C SER A 253 -3.61 -1.84 -13.24
N THR A 254 -4.32 -2.89 -12.84
CA THR A 254 -5.73 -3.11 -13.20
C THR A 254 -6.65 -2.09 -12.50
N LEU A 255 -6.45 -1.86 -11.21
CA LEU A 255 -7.21 -0.88 -10.43
C LEU A 255 -7.10 0.52 -11.05
N ARG A 256 -5.86 0.97 -11.29
CA ARG A 256 -5.62 2.26 -11.93
C ARG A 256 -6.24 2.38 -13.33
N GLN A 257 -6.23 1.30 -14.12
CA GLN A 257 -6.89 1.26 -15.43
C GLN A 257 -8.40 1.49 -15.29
N PHE A 258 -9.04 0.88 -14.30
CA PHE A 258 -10.46 1.07 -14.04
C PHE A 258 -10.80 2.46 -13.51
N GLU A 259 -9.99 3.00 -12.62
CA GLU A 259 -10.20 4.35 -12.08
C GLU A 259 -9.90 5.44 -13.09
N GLU A 260 -8.73 5.40 -13.73
CA GLU A 260 -8.23 6.48 -14.56
C GLU A 260 -8.77 6.44 -16.01
N VAL A 261 -8.81 5.26 -16.65
CA VAL A 261 -9.19 5.13 -18.06
C VAL A 261 -10.67 4.83 -18.22
N TRP A 262 -11.15 3.81 -17.51
CA TRP A 262 -12.58 3.47 -17.53
C TRP A 262 -13.42 4.46 -16.73
N GLN A 263 -12.86 5.15 -15.74
CA GLN A 263 -13.54 6.09 -14.85
C GLN A 263 -14.74 5.43 -14.16
N LEU A 264 -14.54 4.19 -13.70
CA LEU A 264 -15.55 3.48 -12.95
C LEU A 264 -15.82 4.19 -11.63
N LYS A 265 -17.09 4.22 -11.22
CA LYS A 265 -17.53 4.86 -9.97
C LYS A 265 -18.01 3.80 -8.99
N GLU A 266 -17.75 4.02 -7.70
CA GLU A 266 -18.13 3.09 -6.64
C GLU A 266 -19.61 2.97 -6.39
N ASN A 267 -20.40 3.96 -6.78
CA ASN A 267 -21.84 4.00 -6.56
C ASN A 267 -22.68 3.40 -7.69
N GLU A 268 -22.03 2.88 -8.75
CA GLU A 268 -22.73 2.31 -9.89
C GLU A 268 -22.00 1.08 -10.49
N PRO A 269 -22.73 0.10 -11.07
CA PRO A 269 -22.10 -1.03 -11.76
C PRO A 269 -21.33 -0.58 -13.02
N PRO A 270 -20.18 -1.23 -13.34
CA PRO A 270 -19.54 -2.34 -12.60
C PRO A 270 -18.58 -1.87 -11.49
N GLY A 271 -18.39 -0.56 -11.27
CA GLY A 271 -17.41 -0.03 -10.34
C GLY A 271 -17.64 -0.49 -8.89
N ASN A 272 -18.91 -0.47 -8.44
CA ASN A 272 -19.31 -0.96 -7.11
C ASN A 272 -19.03 -2.46 -6.87
N LEU A 273 -18.82 -3.25 -7.92
CA LEU A 273 -18.51 -4.67 -7.84
C LEU A 273 -16.99 -4.95 -7.95
N LEU A 274 -16.25 -4.08 -8.67
CA LEU A 274 -14.87 -4.32 -9.03
C LEU A 274 -13.86 -3.57 -8.15
N LEU A 275 -14.11 -2.27 -7.90
CA LEU A 275 -13.13 -1.42 -7.21
C LEU A 275 -12.86 -1.90 -5.77
N PRO A 276 -13.88 -2.23 -4.96
CA PRO A 276 -13.64 -2.72 -3.60
C PRO A 276 -12.84 -4.02 -3.57
N VAL A 277 -13.12 -4.96 -4.50
CA VAL A 277 -12.42 -6.24 -4.61
C VAL A 277 -10.93 -6.03 -4.92
N LEU A 278 -10.64 -5.19 -5.92
CA LEU A 278 -9.26 -4.91 -6.34
C LEU A 278 -8.49 -4.12 -5.29
N ARG A 279 -9.12 -3.15 -4.63
CA ARG A 279 -8.48 -2.39 -3.55
C ARG A 279 -8.14 -3.26 -2.35
N ALA A 280 -9.07 -4.12 -1.91
CA ALA A 280 -8.81 -5.07 -0.82
C ALA A 280 -7.65 -6.01 -1.17
N ALA A 281 -7.67 -6.60 -2.36
CA ALA A 281 -6.60 -7.48 -2.82
C ALA A 281 -5.26 -6.74 -2.98
N TYR A 282 -5.28 -5.48 -3.43
CA TYR A 282 -4.08 -4.65 -3.52
C TYR A 282 -3.47 -4.38 -2.13
N LEU A 283 -4.28 -3.98 -1.16
CA LEU A 283 -3.82 -3.73 0.21
C LEU A 283 -3.18 -4.97 0.82
N GLU A 284 -3.78 -6.13 0.62
CA GLU A 284 -3.22 -7.41 1.07
C GLU A 284 -1.85 -7.71 0.45
N ARG A 285 -1.70 -7.50 -0.87
CA ARG A 285 -0.48 -7.87 -1.61
C ARG A 285 0.63 -6.83 -1.56
N ALA A 286 0.29 -5.56 -1.40
CA ALA A 286 1.23 -4.47 -1.30
C ALA A 286 1.84 -4.33 0.09
N GLY A 287 1.26 -4.96 1.10
CA GLY A 287 1.59 -4.67 2.50
C GLY A 287 1.38 -3.17 2.78
N ALA A 288 0.33 -2.57 2.25
CA ALA A 288 0.21 -1.14 2.11
C ALA A 288 0.05 -0.41 3.45
N MET A 289 0.76 0.71 3.58
CA MET A 289 0.25 1.83 4.37
C MET A 289 -0.86 2.48 3.56
N ALA A 290 -2.06 2.57 4.13
CA ALA A 290 -3.09 3.41 3.56
C ALA A 290 -2.67 4.87 3.80
N LYS A 291 -2.01 5.48 2.80
CA LYS A 291 -1.84 6.93 2.75
C LYS A 291 -3.08 7.48 2.06
N GLY A 292 -3.91 8.16 2.82
CA GLY A 292 -5.10 8.81 2.30
C GLY A 292 -5.48 10.01 3.16
N ASP A 293 -6.09 11.01 2.54
CA ASP A 293 -6.82 12.03 3.29
C ASP A 293 -7.91 11.30 4.11
N PRO A 294 -8.06 11.56 5.43
CA PRO A 294 -9.11 10.96 6.24
C PRO A 294 -10.51 11.10 5.66
N LYS A 295 -10.77 12.14 4.87
CA LYS A 295 -12.04 12.34 4.15
C LYS A 295 -12.24 11.32 3.03
N ASP A 296 -11.19 11.04 2.27
CA ASP A 296 -11.23 10.06 1.19
C ASP A 296 -11.40 8.65 1.76
N LEU A 297 -10.66 8.33 2.84
CA LEU A 297 -10.79 7.05 3.55
C LEU A 297 -12.20 6.86 4.13
N LYS A 298 -12.83 7.93 4.65
CA LYS A 298 -14.19 7.87 5.18
C LYS A 298 -15.22 7.70 4.07
N ALA A 299 -15.10 8.44 2.97
CA ALA A 299 -15.98 8.30 1.80
C ALA A 299 -15.85 6.89 1.18
N GLU A 300 -14.63 6.34 1.12
CA GLU A 300 -14.39 4.96 0.69
C GLU A 300 -15.03 3.93 1.62
N ALA A 301 -14.95 4.13 2.94
CA ALA A 301 -15.58 3.24 3.92
C ALA A 301 -17.12 3.28 3.87
N GLU A 302 -17.71 4.45 3.63
CA GLU A 302 -19.18 4.60 3.48
C GLU A 302 -19.67 3.96 2.18
N ALA A 303 -18.97 4.18 1.06
CA ALA A 303 -19.30 3.57 -0.22
C ALA A 303 -19.19 2.03 -0.19
N LEU A 304 -18.22 1.49 0.56
CA LEU A 304 -18.08 0.06 0.79
C LEU A 304 -19.20 -0.51 1.68
N ALA A 305 -19.71 0.25 2.64
CA ALA A 305 -20.76 -0.20 3.57
C ALA A 305 -22.08 -0.54 2.86
N ASP A 306 -22.45 0.23 1.85
CA ASP A 306 -23.68 0.02 1.08
C ASP A 306 -23.63 -1.21 0.17
N ASN A 307 -22.44 -1.77 -0.07
CA ASN A 307 -22.21 -2.91 -0.97
C ASN A 307 -21.90 -4.23 -0.24
N MET A 308 -22.01 -4.31 1.09
CA MET A 308 -21.62 -5.46 1.92
C MET A 308 -22.21 -6.81 1.50
N GLN A 309 -23.49 -6.86 1.12
CA GLN A 309 -24.12 -8.12 0.70
C GLN A 309 -23.52 -8.70 -0.60
N ASN A 310 -23.03 -7.84 -1.49
CA ASN A 310 -22.36 -8.26 -2.72
C ASN A 310 -20.93 -8.75 -2.48
N LEU A 311 -20.23 -8.19 -1.46
CA LEU A 311 -18.87 -8.58 -1.10
C LEU A 311 -18.83 -9.93 -0.38
N GLU A 312 -19.76 -10.22 0.54
CA GLU A 312 -19.86 -11.53 1.19
C GLU A 312 -20.18 -12.66 0.19
N ALA A 313 -20.96 -12.37 -0.85
CA ALA A 313 -21.24 -13.32 -1.93
C ALA A 313 -20.02 -13.56 -2.85
N ILE A 314 -19.07 -12.63 -2.91
CA ILE A 314 -17.89 -12.70 -3.77
C ILE A 314 -16.69 -13.34 -3.03
N PHE A 315 -16.51 -13.03 -1.77
CA PHE A 315 -15.40 -13.55 -0.95
C PHE A 315 -15.90 -14.64 0.00
N GLY A 316 -15.62 -15.88 -0.18
CA GLY A 316 -15.93 -16.94 0.79
C GLY A 316 -15.21 -16.71 2.15
N THR A 317 -15.72 -17.35 3.20
CA THR A 317 -15.50 -17.05 4.63
C THR A 317 -14.11 -17.29 5.21
N ASP A 318 -13.10 -17.82 4.50
CA ASP A 318 -11.99 -18.49 5.20
C ASP A 318 -10.58 -17.88 5.15
N LYS A 319 -10.27 -16.81 4.42
CA LYS A 319 -8.87 -16.31 4.35
C LYS A 319 -8.66 -14.80 4.16
N MET A 320 -9.68 -13.98 4.11
CA MET A 320 -9.50 -12.52 3.96
C MET A 320 -9.96 -11.79 5.22
N GLN A 321 -9.16 -10.81 5.63
CA GLN A 321 -9.65 -9.85 6.61
C GLN A 321 -10.89 -9.20 5.99
N THR A 322 -12.03 -9.32 6.67
CA THR A 322 -13.32 -8.90 6.12
C THR A 322 -13.35 -7.38 5.94
N TYR A 323 -14.15 -6.88 5.00
CA TYR A 323 -14.49 -5.46 4.90
C TYR A 323 -14.84 -4.85 6.27
N LYS A 324 -15.60 -5.58 7.10
CA LYS A 324 -15.93 -5.18 8.47
C LYS A 324 -14.67 -4.89 9.31
N TRP A 325 -13.63 -5.68 9.15
CA TRP A 325 -12.37 -5.47 9.83
C TRP A 325 -11.65 -4.19 9.38
N TYR A 326 -11.58 -3.93 8.05
CA TYR A 326 -11.01 -2.69 7.52
C TYR A 326 -11.80 -1.46 7.97
N LYS A 327 -13.13 -1.53 7.90
CA LYS A 327 -13.99 -0.46 8.38
C LYS A 327 -13.75 -0.17 9.87
N GLN A 328 -13.66 -1.20 10.69
CA GLN A 328 -13.34 -1.03 12.11
C GLN A 328 -11.99 -0.34 12.31
N GLY A 329 -10.95 -0.68 11.52
CA GLY A 329 -9.66 0.00 11.57
C GLY A 329 -9.76 1.48 11.20
N LEU A 330 -10.50 1.81 10.14
CA LEU A 330 -10.75 3.19 9.73
C LEU A 330 -11.57 3.97 10.78
N ASP A 331 -12.55 3.33 11.43
CA ASP A 331 -13.33 3.93 12.51
C ASP A 331 -12.43 4.31 13.71
N GLN A 332 -11.35 3.54 13.98
CA GLN A 332 -10.37 3.87 15.04
C GLN A 332 -9.58 5.17 14.72
N CYS A 333 -9.41 5.52 13.45
CA CYS A 333 -8.74 6.76 13.04
C CYS A 333 -9.40 8.01 13.64
N ASN A 334 -10.72 7.98 13.86
CA ASN A 334 -11.46 9.08 14.46
C ASN A 334 -10.99 9.43 15.87
N SER A 335 -10.45 8.45 16.59
CA SER A 335 -10.07 8.54 18.00
C SER A 335 -8.56 8.74 18.20
N VAL A 336 -7.78 8.85 17.12
CA VAL A 336 -6.35 9.16 17.14
C VAL A 336 -6.14 10.63 16.81
N ALA A 337 -5.29 11.29 17.59
CA ALA A 337 -4.97 12.70 17.42
C ALA A 337 -3.46 12.92 17.24
N ARG A 338 -3.11 13.84 16.36
CA ARG A 338 -1.77 14.41 16.32
C ARG A 338 -1.58 15.36 17.49
N ILE A 339 -0.56 15.13 18.28
CA ILE A 339 -0.14 16.06 19.33
C ILE A 339 0.77 17.09 18.65
N GLU A 340 0.41 18.35 18.78
CA GLU A 340 1.05 19.45 18.10
C GLU A 340 1.49 20.52 19.11
N ARG A 341 2.56 21.23 18.79
CA ARG A 341 2.82 22.53 19.39
C ARG A 341 1.79 23.55 18.89
N ARG A 342 1.53 24.62 19.63
CA ARG A 342 0.56 25.67 19.23
C ARG A 342 0.86 26.35 17.88
N ASN A 343 2.05 26.13 17.29
CA ASN A 343 2.41 26.57 15.94
C ASN A 343 2.04 25.54 14.85
N GLY A 344 1.29 24.47 15.18
CA GLY A 344 0.87 23.43 14.25
C GLY A 344 1.92 22.36 13.94
N ARG A 345 3.14 22.45 14.51
CA ARG A 345 4.17 21.44 14.29
C ARG A 345 3.85 20.16 15.09
N GLY A 346 3.66 19.06 14.39
CA GLY A 346 3.46 17.75 14.99
C GLY A 346 4.64 17.31 15.87
N HIS A 347 4.34 16.68 16.99
CA HIS A 347 5.31 16.26 18.00
C HIS A 347 5.17 14.79 18.38
N GLY A 348 3.96 14.24 18.34
CA GLY A 348 3.66 12.87 18.69
C GLY A 348 2.22 12.50 18.38
N THR A 349 1.80 11.35 18.88
CA THR A 349 0.45 10.81 18.73
C THR A 349 -0.20 10.65 20.09
N GLY A 350 -1.51 10.82 20.16
CA GLY A 350 -2.34 10.48 21.31
C GLY A 350 -3.68 9.89 20.85
N TRP A 351 -4.43 9.29 21.77
CA TRP A 351 -5.71 8.66 21.46
C TRP A 351 -6.66 8.66 22.66
N LEU A 352 -7.94 8.47 22.40
CA LEU A 352 -9.00 8.61 23.39
C LEU A 352 -9.27 7.30 24.14
N VAL A 353 -9.38 7.42 25.46
CA VAL A 353 -9.76 6.32 26.38
C VAL A 353 -10.91 6.76 27.28
N LYS A 354 -11.68 5.80 27.79
CA LYS A 354 -12.61 6.06 28.88
C LYS A 354 -11.84 6.25 30.19
N ALA A 355 -12.20 7.29 30.96
CA ALA A 355 -11.54 7.56 32.22
C ALA A 355 -11.70 6.38 33.19
N GLU A 356 -12.89 5.78 33.26
CA GLU A 356 -13.21 4.63 34.15
C GLU A 356 -12.37 3.38 33.88
N ASP A 357 -11.81 3.22 32.69
CA ASP A 357 -10.93 2.08 32.37
C ASP A 357 -9.61 2.13 33.17
N PHE A 358 -9.16 3.33 33.55
CA PHE A 358 -7.90 3.56 34.28
C PHE A 358 -8.11 4.11 35.67
N PHE A 359 -9.14 4.90 35.90
CA PHE A 359 -9.51 5.56 37.14
C PHE A 359 -10.97 5.20 37.46
N PRO A 360 -11.24 4.16 38.26
CA PRO A 360 -12.59 3.59 38.41
C PRO A 360 -13.64 4.57 38.92
N ASP A 361 -13.22 5.59 39.69
CA ASP A 361 -14.11 6.59 40.25
C ASP A 361 -14.35 7.80 39.32
N GLU A 362 -13.78 7.79 38.11
CA GLU A 362 -13.90 8.90 37.16
C GLU A 362 -14.75 8.51 35.96
N GLN A 363 -15.45 9.49 35.42
CA GLN A 363 -16.26 9.35 34.20
C GLN A 363 -15.73 10.27 33.11
N GLY A 364 -16.00 9.92 31.87
CA GLY A 364 -15.66 10.74 30.70
C GLY A 364 -14.51 10.19 29.86
N VAL A 365 -13.86 11.06 29.10
CA VAL A 365 -12.84 10.70 28.13
C VAL A 365 -11.53 11.42 28.44
N LEU A 366 -10.44 10.67 28.41
CA LEU A 366 -9.07 11.18 28.54
C LEU A 366 -8.30 10.93 27.24
N LEU A 367 -7.28 11.74 26.98
CA LEU A 367 -6.29 11.47 25.96
C LEU A 367 -5.07 10.80 26.60
N VAL A 368 -4.61 9.70 26.02
CA VAL A 368 -3.38 9.04 26.45
C VAL A 368 -2.27 9.23 25.39
N THR A 369 -1.05 9.45 25.87
CA THR A 369 0.17 9.57 25.06
C THR A 369 1.39 9.15 25.90
N ASN A 370 2.61 9.28 25.36
CA ASN A 370 3.83 9.05 26.14
C ASN A 370 4.23 10.26 27.00
N ASP A 371 4.92 10.00 28.12
CA ASP A 371 5.48 11.05 28.97
C ASP A 371 6.60 11.83 28.24
N HIS A 372 7.37 11.20 27.38
CA HIS A 372 8.36 11.90 26.55
C HIS A 372 7.74 12.74 25.41
N VAL A 373 6.43 12.60 25.12
CA VAL A 373 5.69 13.45 24.19
C VAL A 373 5.07 14.64 24.91
N VAL A 374 4.31 14.40 26.00
CA VAL A 374 3.74 15.47 26.83
C VAL A 374 3.98 15.14 28.31
N SER A 375 4.65 16.02 29.02
CA SER A 375 4.99 15.83 30.41
C SER A 375 4.58 17.02 31.28
N GLY A 376 4.13 16.72 32.50
CA GLY A 376 3.85 17.72 33.52
C GLY A 376 5.10 18.24 34.24
N VAL A 377 6.27 17.64 33.97
CA VAL A 377 7.57 18.02 34.51
C VAL A 377 8.55 18.34 33.40
N ALA A 378 9.58 19.11 33.71
CA ALA A 378 10.59 19.48 32.74
C ALA A 378 11.30 18.25 32.15
N ASN A 379 11.11 18.02 30.87
CA ASN A 379 11.70 16.94 30.09
C ASN A 379 12.17 17.50 28.74
N PRO A 380 13.44 17.36 28.35
CA PRO A 380 13.96 17.93 27.10
C PRO A 380 13.26 17.42 25.83
N LEU A 381 12.68 16.22 25.89
CA LEU A 381 11.99 15.58 24.77
C LEU A 381 10.50 15.95 24.70
N ALA A 382 9.87 16.30 25.84
CA ALA A 382 8.44 16.53 25.94
C ALA A 382 8.06 18.01 25.77
N ILE A 383 6.80 18.26 25.43
CA ILE A 383 6.17 19.57 25.56
C ILE A 383 5.32 19.61 26.82
N PHE A 384 5.12 20.82 27.36
CA PHE A 384 4.19 20.99 28.49
C PHE A 384 2.74 20.99 27.99
N PRO A 385 1.76 20.56 28.82
CA PRO A 385 0.35 20.56 28.42
C PRO A 385 -0.15 21.91 27.91
N GLN A 386 0.22 23.02 28.54
CA GLN A 386 -0.19 24.36 28.13
C GLN A 386 0.37 24.79 26.76
N ASP A 387 1.41 24.13 26.26
CA ASP A 387 2.08 24.41 24.98
C ASP A 387 1.60 23.48 23.86
N CYS A 388 0.71 22.53 24.18
CA CYS A 388 0.20 21.58 23.20
C CYS A 388 -1.26 21.84 22.81
N GLN A 389 -1.61 21.38 21.65
CA GLN A 389 -2.98 21.15 21.18
C GLN A 389 -3.06 19.77 20.56
N VAL A 390 -4.25 19.22 20.45
CA VAL A 390 -4.51 17.89 19.88
C VAL A 390 -5.42 18.03 18.67
N ASN A 391 -4.99 17.47 17.56
CA ASN A 391 -5.67 17.56 16.26
C ASN A 391 -6.20 16.16 15.86
N PHE A 392 -7.50 15.96 15.98
CA PHE A 392 -8.22 14.79 15.48
C PHE A 392 -8.47 14.96 13.99
N GLN A 393 -7.47 14.66 13.18
CA GLN A 393 -7.46 14.95 11.75
C GLN A 393 -8.63 14.29 11.01
N ALA A 394 -8.97 13.04 11.35
CA ALA A 394 -10.11 12.32 10.77
C ALA A 394 -11.47 12.98 11.09
N MET A 395 -11.56 13.75 12.16
CA MET A 395 -12.78 14.45 12.61
C MET A 395 -12.73 15.95 12.31
N GLU A 396 -11.64 16.47 11.75
CA GLU A 396 -11.39 17.91 11.55
C GLU A 396 -11.62 18.72 12.85
N GLU A 397 -11.14 18.19 13.96
CA GLU A 397 -11.36 18.78 15.28
C GLU A 397 -10.03 19.03 16.00
N VAL A 398 -9.77 20.29 16.36
CA VAL A 398 -8.61 20.67 17.17
C VAL A 398 -9.10 21.07 18.57
N LEU A 399 -8.47 20.47 19.59
CA LEU A 399 -8.82 20.69 21.00
C LEU A 399 -7.61 21.11 21.81
N ASP A 400 -7.85 21.93 22.81
CA ASP A 400 -6.88 22.24 23.86
C ASP A 400 -6.95 21.19 24.99
N VAL A 401 -5.82 20.96 25.64
CA VAL A 401 -5.72 20.17 26.86
C VAL A 401 -5.69 21.07 28.08
N GLU A 402 -6.05 20.52 29.25
CA GLU A 402 -5.87 21.21 30.54
C GLU A 402 -4.38 21.39 30.84
N ASP A 403 -4.04 22.44 31.57
CA ASP A 403 -2.66 22.82 31.85
C ASP A 403 -1.90 21.84 32.76
N LYS A 404 -2.61 20.88 33.34
CA LYS A 404 -2.05 19.85 34.21
C LYS A 404 -2.33 18.45 33.66
N VAL A 405 -1.34 17.57 33.74
CA VAL A 405 -1.53 16.16 33.45
C VAL A 405 -2.41 15.52 34.51
N ARG A 406 -3.33 14.65 34.11
CA ARG A 406 -4.17 13.90 35.05
C ARG A 406 -3.36 12.84 35.79
N TRP A 407 -2.47 12.16 35.12
CA TRP A 407 -1.54 11.17 35.62
C TRP A 407 -0.40 10.99 34.66
N SER A 408 0.80 10.70 35.17
CA SER A 408 1.92 10.29 34.34
C SER A 408 2.81 9.27 35.03
N SER A 409 3.48 8.48 34.22
CA SER A 409 4.59 7.61 34.58
C SER A 409 5.81 7.99 33.75
N PRO A 410 6.96 8.27 34.38
CA PRO A 410 8.12 8.77 33.68
C PRO A 410 8.59 7.86 32.54
N TYR A 411 9.29 8.44 31.57
CA TYR A 411 9.96 7.76 30.46
C TYR A 411 10.82 6.54 30.90
N THR A 412 11.43 6.60 32.09
CA THR A 412 12.23 5.50 32.64
C THR A 412 11.40 4.35 33.23
N GLN A 413 10.09 4.45 33.23
CA GLN A 413 9.15 3.44 33.76
C GLN A 413 8.15 2.99 32.68
N LEU A 414 6.91 3.52 32.72
CA LEU A 414 5.86 3.14 31.77
C LEU A 414 5.72 4.12 30.59
N ASP A 415 6.39 5.26 30.67
CA ASP A 415 6.36 6.29 29.61
C ASP A 415 4.93 6.60 29.13
N ALA A 416 4.04 6.94 30.06
CA ALA A 416 2.63 7.16 29.77
C ALA A 416 2.11 8.41 30.49
N THR A 417 1.31 9.22 29.78
CA THR A 417 0.66 10.43 30.30
C THR A 417 -0.82 10.45 29.91
N PHE A 418 -1.69 10.79 30.86
CA PHE A 418 -3.11 11.01 30.64
C PHE A 418 -3.41 12.51 30.76
N LEU A 419 -4.10 13.03 29.73
CA LEU A 419 -4.47 14.44 29.61
C LEU A 419 -5.99 14.59 29.62
N THR A 420 -6.47 15.61 30.29
CA THR A 420 -7.86 16.03 30.23
C THR A 420 -8.03 17.06 29.11
N LEU A 421 -9.06 16.89 28.29
CA LEU A 421 -9.39 17.81 27.20
C LEU A 421 -10.31 18.92 27.71
N LYS A 422 -10.10 20.18 27.27
CA LYS A 422 -10.95 21.33 27.68
C LYS A 422 -12.38 21.24 27.14
N ARG A 423 -12.63 20.40 26.14
CA ARG A 423 -13.96 20.10 25.60
C ARG A 423 -14.06 18.59 25.32
N VAL A 424 -15.28 18.08 25.40
CA VAL A 424 -15.55 16.67 25.04
C VAL A 424 -15.35 16.51 23.54
N PRO A 425 -14.50 15.56 23.10
CA PRO A 425 -14.29 15.29 21.68
C PRO A 425 -15.52 14.65 21.04
N LYS A 426 -15.70 14.85 19.74
CA LYS A 426 -16.77 14.19 18.98
C LYS A 426 -16.49 12.71 18.76
N ALA A 427 -15.22 12.33 18.74
CA ALA A 427 -14.81 10.95 18.55
C ALA A 427 -15.05 10.09 19.79
N PRO A 428 -15.36 8.78 19.63
CA PRO A 428 -15.55 7.85 20.75
C PRO A 428 -14.20 7.49 21.40
N ALA A 429 -14.23 7.03 22.66
CA ALA A 429 -13.09 6.38 23.27
C ALA A 429 -12.85 4.99 22.68
N MET A 430 -11.58 4.58 22.54
CA MET A 430 -11.20 3.27 22.03
C MET A 430 -11.52 2.14 23.01
N VAL A 431 -11.75 0.95 22.48
CA VAL A 431 -11.94 -0.28 23.24
C VAL A 431 -10.58 -0.88 23.59
N LEU A 432 -10.39 -1.21 24.85
CA LEU A 432 -9.17 -1.83 25.34
C LEU A 432 -9.30 -3.35 25.34
N HIS A 433 -8.23 -4.04 24.94
CA HIS A 433 -8.16 -5.49 25.04
C HIS A 433 -8.07 -5.93 26.51
N LYS A 434 -8.90 -6.90 26.90
CA LYS A 434 -9.06 -7.28 28.30
C LYS A 434 -8.10 -8.38 28.77
N LEU A 435 -7.38 -8.99 27.85
CA LEU A 435 -6.47 -10.11 28.13
C LEU A 435 -5.04 -9.75 27.79
N ALA A 436 -4.08 -10.38 28.46
CA ALA A 436 -2.68 -10.26 28.10
C ALA A 436 -2.42 -10.85 26.72
N VAL A 437 -1.64 -10.13 25.91
CA VAL A 437 -1.17 -10.62 24.60
C VAL A 437 -0.33 -11.88 24.82
N LYS A 438 -0.53 -12.87 23.98
CA LYS A 438 0.21 -14.14 24.06
C LYS A 438 0.82 -14.50 22.71
N MET A 439 2.01 -15.08 22.76
CA MET A 439 2.62 -15.70 21.59
C MET A 439 1.85 -16.95 21.21
N ASN A 440 1.24 -16.94 20.04
CA ASN A 440 0.51 -18.08 19.45
C ASN A 440 1.21 -18.54 18.16
N LYS A 441 0.79 -19.64 17.57
CA LYS A 441 1.21 -20.07 16.23
C LYS A 441 -0.01 -20.17 15.32
N PRO A 442 -0.11 -19.35 14.24
CA PRO A 442 0.81 -18.26 13.85
C PRO A 442 0.83 -17.12 14.87
N ALA A 443 1.92 -16.34 14.87
CA ALA A 443 2.05 -15.17 15.73
C ALA A 443 0.95 -14.13 15.43
N PRO A 444 0.33 -13.52 16.46
CA PRO A 444 -0.64 -12.45 16.24
C PRO A 444 -0.02 -11.28 15.49
N ARG A 445 -0.85 -10.54 14.79
CA ARG A 445 -0.43 -9.32 14.11
C ARG A 445 -0.78 -8.10 14.96
N MET A 446 0.13 -7.12 14.97
CA MET A 446 0.00 -5.86 15.69
C MET A 446 -0.09 -4.71 14.71
N TYR A 447 -1.08 -3.84 14.85
CA TYR A 447 -1.30 -2.69 13.98
C TYR A 447 -1.12 -1.40 14.76
N ILE A 448 -0.70 -0.33 14.07
CA ILE A 448 -0.53 0.99 14.66
C ILE A 448 -1.27 2.01 13.82
N ILE A 449 -1.94 2.94 14.47
CA ILE A 449 -2.49 4.15 13.85
C ILE A 449 -1.81 5.34 14.53
N GLY A 450 -1.23 6.26 13.74
CA GLY A 450 -0.50 7.37 14.33
C GLY A 450 -0.05 8.43 13.33
N HIS A 451 0.81 9.33 13.80
CA HIS A 451 1.32 10.47 13.04
C HIS A 451 2.85 10.43 12.90
N PRO A 452 3.40 9.52 12.06
CA PRO A 452 4.85 9.42 11.88
C PRO A 452 5.43 10.75 11.38
N GLN A 453 6.56 11.16 11.94
CA GLN A 453 7.22 12.46 11.70
C GLN A 453 6.31 13.69 11.93
N GLY A 454 5.20 13.53 12.67
CA GLY A 454 4.20 14.59 12.83
C GLY A 454 3.42 14.91 11.54
N ARG A 455 3.47 14.00 10.56
CA ARG A 455 2.69 14.11 9.30
C ARG A 455 1.21 13.78 9.52
N ASP A 456 0.51 13.59 8.42
CA ASP A 456 -0.88 13.15 8.40
C ASP A 456 -1.05 11.77 9.00
N LEU A 457 -2.29 11.44 9.39
CA LEU A 457 -2.64 10.18 10.01
C LEU A 457 -2.30 9.01 9.08
N GLU A 458 -1.58 8.02 9.60
CA GLU A 458 -1.20 6.81 8.86
C GLU A 458 -1.59 5.56 9.65
N ILE A 459 -2.04 4.52 8.93
CA ILE A 459 -2.28 3.18 9.48
C ILE A 459 -1.14 2.27 9.02
N SER A 460 -0.38 1.71 9.96
CA SER A 460 0.68 0.76 9.65
C SER A 460 0.13 -0.67 9.62
N LEU A 461 0.00 -1.22 8.42
CA LEU A 461 -0.55 -2.56 8.15
C LEU A 461 0.52 -3.59 7.73
N GLN A 462 1.81 -3.19 7.73
CA GLN A 462 2.92 -3.97 7.18
C GLN A 462 3.78 -4.59 8.28
N ASP A 463 4.49 -5.70 7.96
CA ASP A 463 5.47 -6.39 8.82
C ASP A 463 5.07 -6.36 10.30
N ASN A 464 3.83 -6.70 10.56
CA ASN A 464 3.13 -6.46 11.82
C ASN A 464 3.14 -7.66 12.76
N GLU A 465 4.13 -8.53 12.64
CA GLU A 465 4.25 -9.74 13.45
C GLU A 465 4.61 -9.40 14.92
N LEU A 466 3.91 -10.00 15.86
CA LEU A 466 4.32 -10.01 17.27
C LEU A 466 5.62 -10.80 17.40
N VAL A 467 6.66 -10.17 17.95
CA VAL A 467 8.00 -10.77 18.13
C VAL A 467 8.14 -11.44 19.49
N ALA A 468 7.72 -10.73 20.55
CA ALA A 468 7.73 -11.20 21.93
C ALA A 468 6.80 -10.37 22.80
N CYS A 469 6.38 -10.91 23.95
CA CYS A 469 5.63 -10.15 24.94
C CYS A 469 5.89 -10.71 26.35
N ASN A 470 5.73 -9.83 27.33
CA ASN A 470 5.67 -10.14 28.75
C ASN A 470 4.58 -9.29 29.42
N ASP A 471 4.49 -9.30 30.74
CA ASP A 471 3.45 -8.57 31.49
C ASP A 471 3.54 -7.04 31.33
N ILE A 472 4.70 -6.50 30.90
CA ILE A 472 4.97 -5.07 30.83
C ILE A 472 5.08 -4.60 29.39
N LEU A 473 5.74 -5.36 28.54
CA LEU A 473 6.19 -4.94 27.19
C LEU A 473 5.65 -5.88 26.12
N VAL A 474 5.38 -5.28 24.96
CA VAL A 474 4.99 -5.97 23.73
C VAL A 474 5.96 -5.55 22.62
N HIS A 475 6.68 -6.51 22.04
CA HIS A 475 7.61 -6.28 20.93
C HIS A 475 7.01 -6.76 19.62
N TYR A 476 7.05 -5.92 18.60
CA TYR A 476 6.46 -6.17 17.28
C TYR A 476 7.26 -5.49 16.18
N ARG A 477 7.00 -5.91 14.92
CA ARG A 477 7.76 -5.41 13.76
C ARG A 477 7.11 -4.25 13.05
N THR A 478 5.83 -3.96 13.30
CA THR A 478 5.06 -2.92 12.60
C THR A 478 5.89 -1.64 12.39
N PRO A 479 6.12 -1.20 11.13
CA PRO A 479 6.94 -0.03 10.85
C PRO A 479 6.46 1.23 11.57
N THR A 480 7.40 1.95 12.18
CA THR A 480 7.16 3.23 12.84
C THR A 480 8.29 4.20 12.55
N GLU A 481 8.01 5.48 12.62
CA GLU A 481 8.98 6.57 12.49
C GLU A 481 8.88 7.49 13.72
N PRO A 482 9.89 8.37 13.96
CA PRO A 482 9.78 9.40 14.98
C PRO A 482 8.45 10.17 14.84
N GLY A 483 7.72 10.39 15.94
CA GLY A 483 6.36 10.97 15.93
C GLY A 483 5.25 9.92 16.05
N SER A 484 5.54 8.63 15.81
CA SER A 484 4.63 7.53 16.14
C SER A 484 4.54 7.28 17.66
N SER A 485 5.42 7.87 18.46
CA SER A 485 5.37 7.80 19.93
C SER A 485 4.00 8.23 20.45
N GLY A 486 3.42 7.41 21.33
CA GLY A 486 2.07 7.61 21.87
C GLY A 486 0.96 6.97 21.04
N SER A 487 1.25 6.31 19.95
CA SER A 487 0.24 5.62 19.13
C SER A 487 -0.37 4.41 19.85
N PRO A 488 -1.67 4.12 19.63
CA PRO A 488 -2.27 2.87 20.04
C PRO A 488 -1.74 1.70 19.22
N VAL A 489 -1.46 0.59 19.89
CA VAL A 489 -1.11 -0.69 19.27
C VAL A 489 -2.31 -1.61 19.40
N PHE A 490 -2.79 -2.12 18.26
CA PHE A 490 -3.99 -2.94 18.17
C PHE A 490 -3.65 -4.41 17.90
N GLU A 491 -4.44 -5.31 18.47
CA GLU A 491 -4.42 -6.73 18.15
C GLU A 491 -5.30 -6.99 16.93
N SER A 492 -4.90 -8.00 16.13
CA SER A 492 -5.42 -8.25 14.78
C SER A 492 -6.90 -8.61 14.65
N ASN A 493 -7.53 -9.12 15.70
CA ASN A 493 -8.86 -9.72 15.53
C ASN A 493 -10.01 -8.73 15.67
N ALA A 494 -9.86 -7.70 16.51
CA ALA A 494 -10.98 -6.83 16.89
C ALA A 494 -10.64 -5.33 16.94
N TRP A 495 -9.44 -4.91 16.52
CA TRP A 495 -8.98 -3.51 16.66
C TRP A 495 -9.10 -3.00 18.12
N GLU A 496 -8.84 -3.87 19.08
CA GLU A 496 -8.75 -3.52 20.49
C GLU A 496 -7.32 -3.15 20.86
N VAL A 497 -7.14 -2.10 21.67
CA VAL A 497 -5.80 -1.61 22.03
C VAL A 497 -5.16 -2.51 23.08
N VAL A 498 -3.96 -3.00 22.79
CA VAL A 498 -3.16 -3.87 23.64
C VAL A 498 -1.98 -3.18 24.29
N ALA A 499 -1.43 -2.12 23.65
CA ALA A 499 -0.26 -1.42 24.15
C ALA A 499 -0.22 0.04 23.67
N LEU A 500 0.60 0.84 24.37
CA LEU A 500 0.98 2.21 24.01
C LEU A 500 2.39 2.16 23.40
N HIS A 501 2.51 2.49 22.11
CA HIS A 501 3.80 2.54 21.41
C HIS A 501 4.71 3.61 21.99
N HIS A 502 5.96 3.26 22.30
CA HIS A 502 6.85 4.25 22.88
C HIS A 502 8.24 4.34 22.23
N ARG A 503 8.74 3.30 21.58
CA ARG A 503 10.01 3.37 20.85
C ARG A 503 10.20 2.23 19.84
N GLY A 504 11.16 2.43 18.93
CA GLY A 504 11.69 1.40 18.05
C GLY A 504 13.20 1.48 17.95
N THR A 505 13.87 0.35 17.77
CA THR A 505 15.31 0.28 17.56
C THR A 505 15.72 -1.00 16.83
N GLU A 506 16.79 -0.91 16.05
CA GLU A 506 17.43 -2.07 15.40
C GLU A 506 18.08 -3.04 16.42
N LYS A 507 18.36 -2.56 17.64
CA LYS A 507 18.98 -3.33 18.74
C LYS A 507 18.09 -3.29 19.98
N MET A 508 16.88 -3.86 19.86
CA MET A 508 15.97 -4.04 21.00
C MET A 508 16.43 -5.21 21.86
N LYS A 509 16.56 -4.99 23.18
CA LYS A 509 16.89 -6.08 24.09
C LYS A 509 15.77 -7.12 24.08
N ARG A 510 16.14 -8.40 24.00
CA ARG A 510 15.19 -9.51 23.98
C ARG A 510 14.41 -9.62 25.31
N ILE A 511 13.13 -9.94 25.19
CA ILE A 511 12.23 -10.18 26.34
C ILE A 511 11.61 -11.59 26.32
N ASP A 512 12.04 -12.44 25.40
CA ASP A 512 11.58 -13.82 25.20
C ASP A 512 12.38 -14.86 26.02
N GLY A 513 13.18 -14.39 26.97
CA GLY A 513 14.02 -15.23 27.82
C GLY A 513 15.35 -15.65 27.19
N GLN A 514 15.66 -15.18 25.99
CA GLN A 514 16.94 -15.41 25.34
C GLN A 514 17.85 -14.18 25.50
N ASP A 515 19.15 -14.38 25.51
CA ASP A 515 20.14 -13.29 25.51
C ASP A 515 20.27 -12.65 24.12
N GLY A 516 20.66 -11.36 24.10
CA GLY A 516 20.97 -10.64 22.88
C GLY A 516 19.92 -9.59 22.50
N PHE A 517 19.90 -9.25 21.20
CA PHE A 517 19.08 -8.16 20.64
C PHE A 517 18.41 -8.63 19.35
N TYR A 518 17.34 -7.95 18.96
CA TYR A 518 16.69 -8.03 17.66
C TYR A 518 16.14 -6.67 17.24
N GLN A 519 15.82 -6.52 15.99
CA GLN A 519 15.08 -5.35 15.50
C GLN A 519 13.61 -5.49 15.89
N ALA A 520 13.08 -4.53 16.61
CA ALA A 520 11.66 -4.47 16.99
C ALA A 520 11.25 -3.06 17.42
N ASN A 521 9.95 -2.84 17.39
CA ASN A 521 9.27 -1.77 18.10
C ASN A 521 8.76 -2.28 19.43
N GLU A 522 8.66 -1.39 20.40
CA GLU A 522 8.24 -1.68 21.77
C GLU A 522 7.04 -0.83 22.16
N GLY A 523 6.02 -1.47 22.72
CA GLY A 523 4.88 -0.82 23.35
C GLY A 523 4.73 -1.27 24.80
N VAL A 524 4.25 -0.38 25.63
CA VAL A 524 3.93 -0.69 27.03
C VAL A 524 2.52 -1.28 27.09
N SER A 525 2.38 -2.45 27.73
CA SER A 525 1.11 -3.15 27.89
C SER A 525 0.05 -2.25 28.55
N ILE A 526 -1.12 -2.18 27.92
CA ILE A 526 -2.23 -1.37 28.45
C ILE A 526 -2.71 -1.90 29.81
N LEU A 527 -2.68 -3.22 30.01
CA LEU A 527 -3.04 -3.84 31.30
C LEU A 527 -2.07 -3.45 32.40
N LYS A 528 -0.77 -3.29 32.06
CA LYS A 528 0.23 -2.81 33.02
C LYS A 528 -0.04 -1.37 33.42
N ILE A 529 -0.35 -0.50 32.45
CA ILE A 529 -0.71 0.89 32.73
C ILE A 529 -1.95 0.94 33.61
N GLN A 530 -3.02 0.18 33.30
CA GLN A 530 -4.22 0.08 34.13
C GLN A 530 -3.92 -0.37 35.56
N SER A 531 -3.03 -1.35 35.72
CA SER A 531 -2.69 -1.84 37.07
C SER A 531 -1.97 -0.79 37.91
N GLU A 532 -1.20 0.11 37.32
CA GLU A 532 -0.48 1.17 38.04
C GLU A 532 -1.37 2.39 38.33
N THR A 533 -2.26 2.76 37.40
CA THR A 533 -3.21 3.87 37.63
C THR A 533 -4.20 3.56 38.74
N ARG A 534 -4.58 2.29 38.94
CA ARG A 534 -5.53 1.83 39.98
C ARG A 534 -4.91 1.66 41.35
N LYS A 535 -3.58 1.74 41.49
CA LYS A 535 -2.90 1.69 42.81
C LYS A 535 -2.92 3.00 43.57
N LYS A 536 -3.30 4.08 42.96
CA LYS A 536 -3.39 5.44 43.53
C LYS A 536 -4.82 5.85 43.75
#